data_dd72212ff2dcf2763a01b32d9d923118
#
_entry.id   dd72212ff2dcf2763a01b32d9d923118
#
_cell.length_a   1.000
_cell.length_b   1.000
_cell.length_c   1.000
_cell.angle_alpha   90.00
_cell.angle_beta   90.00
_cell.angle_gamma   90.00
#
_symmetry.space_group_name_H-M   'P 1'
#
loop_
_entity.id
_entity.type
_entity.pdbx_description
1 polymer ?
#
loop_
_entity_poly.entity_id
_entity_poly.type
_entity_poly.pdbx_seq_one_letter_code
_entity_poly.pdbx_strand_id
1 'polypeptide(L)'
;MLESVEIRWFFQGGMPDNLYSIFDDSDIQSKWDIRSDYYLLIEDSGNIGIKLRNSRLELKWLKRSNNFTLPQLNIDGKIEYWVRWEWDNTKSFNDILQFIHLNKDNPWIKIDKSRFQKKFKIQGDSLVDVSSEHVHFDYAIEITQLKIYEQSWWSIGFDSFLKDGHEYFFTQLIKRYVDREIRPLLKPDLSYGYPKWISKIRHN
;
A
#
# COMPACT_ATOMS: atom_id res chain seq x y z
N MET A 1 0.64 -15.61 -11.21
CA MET A 1 1.69 -15.10 -10.29
C MET A 1 2.11 -13.73 -10.79
N LEU A 2 2.02 -12.73 -9.93
CA LEU A 2 2.37 -11.34 -10.25
C LEU A 2 3.52 -10.90 -9.35
N GLU A 3 4.48 -10.18 -9.90
CA GLU A 3 5.54 -9.53 -9.14
C GLU A 3 5.25 -8.03 -9.02
N SER A 4 5.59 -7.44 -7.86
CA SER A 4 5.52 -6.01 -7.63
C SER A 4 6.68 -5.55 -6.76
N VAL A 5 7.06 -4.29 -6.93
CA VAL A 5 8.06 -3.62 -6.10
C VAL A 5 7.40 -2.42 -5.47
N GLU A 6 7.56 -2.26 -4.18
CA GLU A 6 6.93 -1.15 -3.46
C GLU A 6 7.86 -0.54 -2.43
N ILE A 7 7.65 0.75 -2.16
CA ILE A 7 8.16 1.45 -0.99
C ILE A 7 6.98 2.13 -0.33
N ARG A 8 6.83 1.93 0.99
CA ARG A 8 5.66 2.42 1.72
C ARG A 8 6.03 2.82 3.13
N TRP A 9 5.40 3.89 3.62
CA TRP A 9 5.50 4.33 5.01
C TRP A 9 4.11 4.36 5.64
N PHE A 10 4.03 3.98 6.94
CA PHE A 10 2.82 3.98 7.74
C PHE A 10 2.95 4.93 8.92
N PHE A 11 1.87 5.63 9.22
CA PHE A 11 1.80 6.63 10.27
C PHE A 11 0.53 6.43 11.11
N GLN A 12 0.67 6.51 12.43
CA GLN A 12 -0.47 6.48 13.33
C GLN A 12 -1.12 7.86 13.42
N GLY A 13 -2.44 7.90 13.57
CA GLY A 13 -3.23 9.12 13.66
C GLY A 13 -3.98 9.46 12.38
N GLY A 14 -4.56 10.65 12.33
CA GLY A 14 -5.26 11.17 11.17
C GLY A 14 -4.29 11.57 10.05
N MET A 15 -4.74 11.40 8.81
CA MET A 15 -3.98 11.88 7.65
C MET A 15 -3.99 13.41 7.63
N PRO A 16 -2.85 14.07 7.44
CA PRO A 16 -2.78 15.53 7.31
C PRO A 16 -3.58 16.05 6.10
N ASP A 17 -4.27 17.17 6.28
CA ASP A 17 -5.14 17.75 5.23
C ASP A 17 -4.35 18.18 3.98
N ASN A 18 -3.10 18.63 4.14
CA ASN A 18 -2.24 19.01 3.03
C ASN A 18 -1.84 17.85 2.12
N LEU A 19 -1.98 16.58 2.57
CA LEU A 19 -1.75 15.43 1.70
C LEU A 19 -2.72 15.34 0.53
N TYR A 20 -3.92 15.92 0.65
CA TYR A 20 -4.86 15.97 -0.47
C TYR A 20 -4.33 16.86 -1.61
N SER A 21 -3.59 17.91 -1.29
CA SER A 21 -3.02 18.83 -2.29
C SER A 21 -1.87 18.22 -3.11
N ILE A 22 -1.26 17.11 -2.66
CA ILE A 22 -0.23 16.38 -3.42
C ILE A 22 -0.75 15.98 -4.81
N PHE A 23 -2.06 15.79 -4.94
CA PHE A 23 -2.66 15.28 -6.17
C PHE A 23 -3.38 16.34 -7.00
N ASP A 24 -3.22 17.60 -6.72
CA ASP A 24 -3.64 18.77 -7.53
C ASP A 24 -4.85 18.51 -8.48
N ASP A 25 -5.85 17.81 -7.99
CA ASP A 25 -6.97 17.31 -8.77
C ASP A 25 -8.26 17.74 -8.06
N SER A 26 -8.98 18.71 -8.63
CA SER A 26 -10.24 19.24 -8.08
C SER A 26 -11.31 18.16 -7.83
N ASP A 27 -11.12 16.95 -8.36
CA ASP A 27 -12.03 15.80 -8.24
C ASP A 27 -11.53 14.69 -7.29
N ILE A 28 -10.61 15.00 -6.37
CA ILE A 28 -10.02 14.00 -5.45
C ILE A 28 -11.08 13.18 -4.70
N GLN A 29 -12.15 13.84 -4.22
CA GLN A 29 -13.16 13.14 -3.42
C GLN A 29 -13.95 12.08 -4.21
N SER A 30 -14.06 12.21 -5.53
CA SER A 30 -14.79 11.26 -6.37
C SER A 30 -13.99 9.99 -6.73
N LYS A 31 -12.68 9.98 -6.48
CA LYS A 31 -11.76 8.90 -6.89
C LYS A 31 -11.30 8.00 -5.75
N TRP A 32 -11.86 8.14 -4.54
CA TRP A 32 -11.51 7.29 -3.42
C TRP A 32 -12.10 5.89 -3.58
N ASP A 33 -11.22 4.88 -3.54
CA ASP A 33 -11.61 3.47 -3.47
C ASP A 33 -11.80 3.08 -1.99
N ILE A 34 -13.08 3.02 -1.58
CA ILE A 34 -13.48 2.72 -0.21
C ILE A 34 -13.84 1.25 -0.13
N ARG A 35 -13.16 0.51 0.77
CA ARG A 35 -13.37 -0.92 0.94
C ARG A 35 -12.89 -1.43 2.30
N SER A 36 -13.28 -2.67 2.62
CA SER A 36 -12.72 -3.43 3.73
C SER A 36 -11.90 -4.60 3.20
N ASP A 37 -10.69 -4.76 3.69
CA ASP A 37 -9.85 -5.93 3.49
C ASP A 37 -9.79 -6.73 4.81
N TYR A 38 -9.83 -8.06 4.75
CA TYR A 38 -9.61 -8.93 5.91
C TYR A 38 -8.24 -9.59 5.78
N TYR A 39 -7.40 -9.40 6.79
CA TYR A 39 -6.04 -9.96 6.82
C TYR A 39 -5.94 -11.09 7.82
N LEU A 40 -5.38 -12.21 7.41
CA LEU A 40 -5.02 -13.29 8.31
C LEU A 40 -3.81 -12.88 9.14
N LEU A 41 -3.96 -12.95 10.46
CA LEU A 41 -2.84 -12.76 11.38
C LEU A 41 -1.93 -13.97 11.35
N ILE A 42 -0.67 -13.75 10.97
CA ILE A 42 0.38 -14.75 11.01
C ILE A 42 1.40 -14.24 12.03
N GLU A 43 1.54 -14.97 13.14
CA GLU A 43 2.47 -14.59 14.22
C GLU A 43 3.90 -14.50 13.68
N ASP A 44 4.62 -13.48 14.14
CA ASP A 44 6.02 -13.20 13.80
C ASP A 44 6.35 -13.12 12.31
N SER A 45 5.34 -13.04 11.44
CA SER A 45 5.54 -12.96 9.99
C SER A 45 5.30 -11.54 9.47
N GLY A 46 6.38 -10.81 9.23
CA GLY A 46 6.33 -9.58 8.44
C GLY A 46 6.49 -9.80 6.93
N ASN A 47 6.74 -11.04 6.51
CA ASN A 47 7.14 -11.39 5.15
C ASN A 47 6.04 -12.07 4.34
N ILE A 48 4.93 -12.46 4.97
CA ILE A 48 3.80 -13.13 4.34
C ILE A 48 2.52 -12.37 4.72
N GLY A 49 1.69 -12.07 3.72
CA GLY A 49 0.37 -11.51 3.91
C GLY A 49 -0.67 -12.36 3.18
N ILE A 50 -1.70 -12.74 3.91
CA ILE A 50 -2.88 -13.39 3.35
C ILE A 50 -4.07 -12.48 3.61
N LYS A 51 -4.83 -12.14 2.58
CA LYS A 51 -6.00 -11.29 2.71
C LYS A 51 -7.16 -11.74 1.84
N LEU A 52 -8.35 -11.41 2.31
CA LEU A 52 -9.58 -11.50 1.55
C LEU A 52 -10.00 -10.11 1.12
N ARG A 53 -10.29 -9.94 -0.17
CA ARG A 53 -10.74 -8.70 -0.76
C ARG A 53 -11.59 -8.95 -2.01
N ASN A 54 -12.78 -8.33 -2.10
CA ASN A 54 -13.64 -8.39 -3.30
C ASN A 54 -13.83 -9.83 -3.83
N SER A 55 -14.19 -10.76 -2.95
CA SER A 55 -14.37 -12.19 -3.26
C SER A 55 -13.11 -12.93 -3.73
N ARG A 56 -11.92 -12.37 -3.45
CA ARG A 56 -10.63 -12.97 -3.78
C ARG A 56 -9.81 -13.24 -2.53
N LEU A 57 -9.12 -14.37 -2.54
CA LEU A 57 -8.04 -14.65 -1.60
C LEU A 57 -6.71 -14.27 -2.25
N GLU A 58 -5.97 -13.37 -1.62
CA GLU A 58 -4.65 -12.96 -2.07
C GLU A 58 -3.58 -13.43 -1.08
N LEU A 59 -2.54 -14.09 -1.58
CA LEU A 59 -1.30 -14.38 -0.85
C LEU A 59 -0.19 -13.49 -1.42
N LYS A 60 0.52 -12.81 -0.53
CA LYS A 60 1.66 -11.98 -0.87
C LYS A 60 2.86 -12.39 -0.02
N TRP A 61 4.01 -12.61 -0.64
CA TRP A 61 5.24 -12.97 0.07
C TRP A 61 6.40 -12.08 -0.36
N LEU A 62 7.23 -11.69 0.61
CA LEU A 62 8.41 -10.86 0.44
C LEU A 62 9.59 -11.70 -0.06
N LYS A 63 10.08 -11.42 -1.27
CA LYS A 63 11.29 -12.06 -1.83
C LYS A 63 12.57 -11.45 -1.25
N ARG A 64 12.62 -10.13 -1.18
CA ARG A 64 13.76 -9.37 -0.65
C ARG A 64 13.36 -7.96 -0.28
N SER A 65 14.16 -7.31 0.55
CA SER A 65 14.05 -5.91 0.91
C SER A 65 15.43 -5.24 0.84
N ASN A 66 15.51 -4.06 0.25
CA ASN A 66 16.72 -3.25 0.14
C ASN A 66 16.51 -1.90 0.81
N ASN A 67 17.57 -1.30 1.34
CA ASN A 67 17.49 0.08 1.80
C ASN A 67 17.33 1.03 0.60
N PHE A 68 16.55 2.07 0.80
CA PHE A 68 16.33 3.16 -0.14
C PHE A 68 16.65 4.48 0.56
N THR A 69 17.48 5.30 -0.06
CA THR A 69 17.93 6.55 0.55
C THR A 69 17.96 7.67 -0.49
N LEU A 70 17.37 8.82 -0.16
CA LEU A 70 17.48 10.08 -0.90
C LEU A 70 18.03 11.16 0.02
N PRO A 71 19.35 11.22 0.22
CA PRO A 71 19.98 12.12 1.20
C PRO A 71 19.63 13.59 1.00
N GLN A 72 19.57 14.05 -0.27
CA GLN A 72 19.23 15.43 -0.62
C GLN A 72 17.80 15.83 -0.23
N LEU A 73 16.93 14.89 0.07
CA LEU A 73 15.57 15.12 0.53
C LEU A 73 15.34 14.67 1.99
N ASN A 74 16.37 14.11 2.63
CA ASN A 74 16.30 13.52 3.97
C ASN A 74 15.22 12.43 4.08
N ILE A 75 15.11 11.58 3.05
CA ILE A 75 14.14 10.49 2.95
C ILE A 75 14.88 9.17 2.98
N ASP A 76 14.46 8.28 3.88
CA ASP A 76 14.95 6.92 3.99
C ASP A 76 13.79 5.94 4.10
N GLY A 77 13.96 4.75 3.49
CA GLY A 77 12.92 3.72 3.50
C GLY A 77 13.45 2.37 3.07
N LYS A 78 12.52 1.48 2.73
CA LYS A 78 12.82 0.13 2.25
C LYS A 78 12.06 -0.14 0.97
N ILE A 79 12.78 -0.51 -0.08
CA ILE A 79 12.18 -1.08 -1.28
C ILE A 79 11.98 -2.57 -1.04
N GLU A 80 10.75 -3.03 -1.18
CA GLU A 80 10.33 -4.39 -0.95
C GLU A 80 9.87 -5.03 -2.26
N TYR A 81 10.35 -6.24 -2.54
CA TYR A 81 10.06 -7.03 -3.74
C TYR A 81 9.11 -8.17 -3.36
N TRP A 82 7.90 -8.12 -3.92
CA TRP A 82 6.82 -9.01 -3.54
C TRP A 82 6.39 -9.91 -4.68
N VAL A 83 5.96 -11.13 -4.34
CA VAL A 83 5.25 -12.05 -5.22
C VAL A 83 3.83 -12.22 -4.72
N ARG A 84 2.88 -12.17 -5.63
CA ARG A 84 1.46 -12.26 -5.32
C ARG A 84 0.78 -13.36 -6.14
N TRP A 85 -0.08 -14.13 -5.45
CA TRP A 85 -1.05 -15.03 -6.03
C TRP A 85 -2.45 -14.57 -5.66
N GLU A 86 -3.39 -14.76 -6.58
CA GLU A 86 -4.79 -14.46 -6.41
C GLU A 86 -5.62 -15.69 -6.80
N TRP A 87 -6.64 -15.96 -6.02
CA TRP A 87 -7.64 -16.99 -6.30
C TRP A 87 -9.02 -16.36 -6.28
N ASP A 88 -9.73 -16.48 -7.41
CA ASP A 88 -11.12 -16.08 -7.55
C ASP A 88 -11.99 -17.28 -7.15
N ASN A 89 -12.60 -17.24 -5.96
CA ASN A 89 -13.54 -18.25 -5.53
C ASN A 89 -14.64 -17.66 -4.65
N THR A 90 -15.75 -17.29 -5.28
CA THR A 90 -16.90 -16.65 -4.62
C THR A 90 -17.57 -17.51 -3.54
N LYS A 91 -17.60 -18.85 -3.68
CA LYS A 91 -18.22 -19.74 -2.67
C LYS A 91 -17.37 -19.76 -1.39
N SER A 92 -16.11 -20.12 -1.51
CA SER A 92 -15.19 -20.15 -0.35
C SER A 92 -15.04 -18.78 0.32
N PHE A 93 -15.17 -17.69 -0.41
CA PHE A 93 -15.14 -16.34 0.15
C PHE A 93 -16.28 -16.11 1.16
N ASN A 94 -17.50 -16.46 0.80
CA ASN A 94 -18.66 -16.31 1.67
C ASN A 94 -18.55 -17.21 2.92
N ASP A 95 -18.07 -18.43 2.76
CA ASP A 95 -17.87 -19.38 3.87
C ASP A 95 -16.82 -18.84 4.85
N ILE A 96 -15.71 -18.28 4.33
CA ILE A 96 -14.67 -17.66 5.17
C ILE A 96 -15.19 -16.40 5.87
N LEU A 97 -15.96 -15.54 5.18
CA LEU A 97 -16.56 -14.36 5.81
C LEU A 97 -17.55 -14.77 6.90
N GLN A 98 -18.37 -15.78 6.68
CA GLN A 98 -19.28 -16.30 7.68
C GLN A 98 -18.51 -16.84 8.90
N PHE A 99 -17.42 -17.58 8.67
CA PHE A 99 -16.54 -18.05 9.73
C PHE A 99 -15.95 -16.87 10.53
N ILE A 100 -15.46 -15.81 9.86
CA ILE A 100 -14.92 -14.61 10.50
C ILE A 100 -15.97 -13.93 11.39
N HIS A 101 -17.21 -13.82 10.91
CA HIS A 101 -18.28 -13.15 11.65
C HIS A 101 -18.82 -13.96 12.84
N LEU A 102 -18.80 -15.29 12.74
CA LEU A 102 -19.33 -16.17 13.79
C LEU A 102 -18.32 -16.47 14.91
N ASN A 103 -17.03 -16.36 14.66
CA ASN A 103 -15.98 -16.73 15.60
C ASN A 103 -15.25 -15.48 16.12
N LYS A 104 -15.46 -15.16 17.40
CA LYS A 104 -14.80 -13.98 18.02
C LYS A 104 -13.28 -14.13 18.12
N ASP A 105 -12.79 -15.36 18.25
CA ASP A 105 -11.35 -15.68 18.38
C ASP A 105 -10.72 -16.03 17.02
N ASN A 106 -11.32 -15.56 15.92
CA ASN A 106 -10.75 -15.81 14.60
C ASN A 106 -9.45 -15.01 14.39
N PRO A 107 -8.51 -15.56 13.60
CA PRO A 107 -7.22 -14.90 13.35
C PRO A 107 -7.27 -13.81 12.26
N TRP A 108 -8.45 -13.40 11.84
CA TRP A 108 -8.61 -12.38 10.79
C TRP A 108 -8.87 -11.01 11.38
N ILE A 109 -8.17 -10.00 10.84
CA ILE A 109 -8.37 -8.59 11.18
C ILE A 109 -9.02 -7.87 10.02
N LYS A 110 -10.12 -7.17 10.29
CA LYS A 110 -10.75 -6.24 9.36
C LYS A 110 -9.99 -4.92 9.35
N ILE A 111 -9.65 -4.44 8.16
CA ILE A 111 -9.05 -3.12 7.93
C ILE A 111 -9.93 -2.37 6.94
N ASP A 112 -10.54 -1.29 7.40
CA ASP A 112 -11.27 -0.38 6.53
C ASP A 112 -10.27 0.58 5.88
N LYS A 113 -10.43 0.78 4.56
CA LYS A 113 -9.51 1.55 3.73
C LYS A 113 -10.26 2.56 2.88
N SER A 114 -9.75 3.78 2.88
CA SER A 114 -10.05 4.78 1.86
C SER A 114 -8.76 5.07 1.13
N ARG A 115 -8.68 4.69 -0.13
CA ARG A 115 -7.47 4.75 -0.93
C ARG A 115 -7.63 5.68 -2.12
N PHE A 116 -6.69 6.59 -2.27
CA PHE A 116 -6.48 7.35 -3.49
C PHE A 116 -5.22 6.88 -4.20
N GLN A 117 -5.28 6.75 -5.54
CA GLN A 117 -4.16 6.26 -6.34
C GLN A 117 -4.01 7.06 -7.62
N LYS A 118 -2.81 7.54 -7.90
CA LYS A 118 -2.38 8.08 -9.19
C LYS A 118 -1.54 7.05 -9.92
N LYS A 119 -1.81 6.86 -11.22
CA LYS A 119 -1.20 5.81 -12.04
C LYS A 119 -0.39 6.41 -13.16
N PHE A 120 0.74 5.81 -13.45
CA PHE A 120 1.68 6.31 -14.46
C PHE A 120 2.13 5.21 -15.40
N LYS A 121 2.36 5.60 -16.64
CA LYS A 121 2.98 4.78 -17.67
C LYS A 121 4.28 5.42 -18.15
N ILE A 122 5.28 4.60 -18.44
CA ILE A 122 6.54 5.07 -19.03
C ILE A 122 6.31 5.42 -20.48
N GLN A 123 6.76 6.62 -20.87
CA GLN A 123 6.90 7.04 -22.28
C GLN A 123 8.30 7.66 -22.46
N GLY A 124 9.20 6.91 -23.10
CA GLY A 124 10.63 7.25 -23.13
C GLY A 124 11.20 7.28 -21.70
N ASP A 125 11.84 8.39 -21.32
CA ASP A 125 12.42 8.61 -20.00
C ASP A 125 11.46 9.32 -19.01
N SER A 126 10.17 9.45 -19.37
CA SER A 126 9.19 10.21 -18.60
C SER A 126 8.05 9.35 -18.10
N LEU A 127 7.42 9.78 -17.01
CA LEU A 127 6.19 9.23 -16.46
C LEU A 127 5.00 10.09 -16.88
N VAL A 128 4.05 9.49 -17.59
CA VAL A 128 2.79 10.11 -18.02
C VAL A 128 1.67 9.62 -17.11
N ASP A 129 0.85 10.55 -16.60
CA ASP A 129 -0.31 10.23 -15.77
C ASP A 129 -1.42 9.60 -16.63
N VAL A 130 -1.83 8.39 -16.25
CA VAL A 130 -2.90 7.62 -16.89
C VAL A 130 -4.01 7.27 -15.89
N SER A 131 -4.17 8.05 -14.84
CA SER A 131 -5.11 7.78 -13.74
C SER A 131 -6.58 7.78 -14.18
N SER A 132 -6.92 8.54 -15.20
CA SER A 132 -8.26 8.61 -15.80
C SER A 132 -8.55 7.49 -16.81
N GLU A 133 -7.53 6.73 -17.20
CA GLU A 133 -7.63 5.71 -18.23
C GLU A 133 -7.78 4.31 -17.61
N HIS A 134 -8.52 3.43 -18.30
CA HIS A 134 -8.63 2.00 -17.96
C HIS A 134 -7.54 1.18 -18.64
N VAL A 135 -6.28 1.59 -18.50
CA VAL A 135 -5.13 0.95 -19.13
C VAL A 135 -4.19 0.33 -18.11
N HIS A 136 -3.34 -0.56 -18.57
CA HIS A 136 -2.24 -1.07 -17.75
C HIS A 136 -1.28 0.08 -17.44
N PHE A 137 -0.80 0.14 -16.19
CA PHE A 137 0.14 1.14 -15.70
C PHE A 137 1.40 0.47 -15.14
N ASP A 138 2.49 1.22 -15.14
CA ASP A 138 3.81 0.73 -14.74
C ASP A 138 4.15 1.12 -13.30
N TYR A 139 3.69 2.30 -12.88
CA TYR A 139 3.90 2.87 -11.54
C TYR A 139 2.63 3.45 -10.96
N ALA A 140 2.57 3.47 -9.64
CA ALA A 140 1.53 4.19 -8.91
C ALA A 140 2.08 4.88 -7.69
N ILE A 141 1.50 6.03 -7.33
CA ILE A 141 1.56 6.61 -6.00
C ILE A 141 0.21 6.39 -5.33
N GLU A 142 0.23 5.98 -4.08
CA GLU A 142 -0.96 5.65 -3.31
C GLU A 142 -0.93 6.37 -1.96
N ILE A 143 -2.03 7.02 -1.61
CA ILE A 143 -2.31 7.45 -0.24
C ILE A 143 -3.50 6.63 0.26
N THR A 144 -3.40 6.12 1.48
CA THR A 144 -4.47 5.32 2.08
C THR A 144 -4.72 5.75 3.50
N GLN A 145 -5.97 6.10 3.81
CA GLN A 145 -6.47 6.16 5.16
C GLN A 145 -6.88 4.75 5.60
N LEU A 146 -6.56 4.40 6.83
CA LEU A 146 -6.73 3.07 7.37
C LEU A 146 -7.43 3.17 8.73
N LYS A 147 -8.44 2.33 8.94
CA LYS A 147 -9.03 2.13 10.27
C LYS A 147 -8.92 0.66 10.64
N ILE A 148 -8.29 0.40 11.79
CA ILE A 148 -8.12 -0.93 12.36
C ILE A 148 -8.50 -0.86 13.84
N TYR A 149 -9.51 -1.63 14.26
CA TYR A 149 -10.16 -1.46 15.57
C TYR A 149 -10.61 0.01 15.73
N GLU A 150 -10.26 0.66 16.83
CA GLU A 150 -10.54 2.09 17.08
C GLU A 150 -9.36 3.01 16.70
N GLN A 151 -8.31 2.47 16.07
CA GLN A 151 -7.14 3.23 15.70
C GLN A 151 -7.22 3.71 14.25
N SER A 152 -6.86 4.98 14.05
CA SER A 152 -6.69 5.58 12.73
C SER A 152 -5.22 5.57 12.34
N TRP A 153 -4.97 5.25 11.08
CA TRP A 153 -3.65 5.23 10.45
C TRP A 153 -3.74 5.80 9.04
N TRP A 154 -2.61 6.16 8.49
CA TRP A 154 -2.50 6.46 7.07
C TRP A 154 -1.18 5.96 6.52
N SER A 155 -1.09 5.83 5.21
CA SER A 155 0.14 5.44 4.53
C SER A 155 0.31 6.19 3.22
N ILE A 156 1.58 6.41 2.83
CA ILE A 156 1.98 6.80 1.49
C ILE A 156 2.82 5.69 0.91
N GLY A 157 2.55 5.30 -0.34
CA GLY A 157 3.24 4.21 -1.01
C GLY A 157 3.49 4.51 -2.48
N PHE A 158 4.53 3.90 -3.00
CA PHE A 158 4.91 3.92 -4.41
C PHE A 158 5.05 2.48 -4.86
N ASP A 159 4.31 2.10 -5.89
CA ASP A 159 4.25 0.74 -6.42
C ASP A 159 4.79 0.70 -7.84
N SER A 160 5.50 -0.37 -8.19
CA SER A 160 5.92 -0.69 -9.55
C SER A 160 5.62 -2.13 -9.91
N PHE A 161 5.24 -2.36 -11.16
CA PHE A 161 4.95 -3.68 -11.74
C PHE A 161 5.98 -4.07 -12.81
N LEU A 162 7.05 -3.30 -12.94
CA LEU A 162 8.17 -3.59 -13.83
C LEU A 162 9.24 -4.44 -13.14
N LYS A 163 10.15 -5.01 -13.92
CA LYS A 163 11.26 -5.83 -13.40
C LYS A 163 12.44 -4.99 -12.92
N ASP A 164 12.71 -3.86 -13.57
CA ASP A 164 13.92 -3.06 -13.36
C ASP A 164 13.59 -1.55 -13.35
N GLY A 165 14.55 -0.72 -12.97
CA GLY A 165 14.44 0.74 -13.01
C GLY A 165 13.65 1.40 -11.88
N HIS A 166 13.28 0.64 -10.84
CA HIS A 166 12.38 1.11 -9.78
C HIS A 166 12.91 2.32 -9.03
N GLU A 167 14.18 2.33 -8.63
CA GLU A 167 14.76 3.40 -7.80
C GLU A 167 14.73 4.75 -8.52
N TYR A 168 15.04 4.75 -9.82
CA TYR A 168 15.02 5.97 -10.63
C TYR A 168 13.62 6.59 -10.68
N PHE A 169 12.62 5.83 -11.05
CA PHE A 169 11.25 6.33 -11.18
C PHE A 169 10.59 6.61 -9.83
N PHE A 170 10.87 5.83 -8.77
CA PHE A 170 10.43 6.16 -7.42
C PHE A 170 11.03 7.49 -6.97
N THR A 171 12.31 7.74 -7.25
CA THR A 171 12.95 9.02 -6.98
C THR A 171 12.25 10.18 -7.68
N GLN A 172 11.88 10.02 -8.96
CA GLN A 172 11.12 11.04 -9.70
C GLN A 172 9.74 11.29 -9.08
N LEU A 173 8.98 10.24 -8.78
CA LEU A 173 7.66 10.35 -8.15
C LEU A 173 7.74 11.01 -6.78
N ILE A 174 8.69 10.62 -5.94
CA ILE A 174 8.90 11.21 -4.62
C ILE A 174 9.24 12.69 -4.74
N LYS A 175 10.16 13.07 -5.63
CA LYS A 175 10.51 14.47 -5.85
C LYS A 175 9.34 15.32 -6.31
N ARG A 176 8.47 14.76 -7.15
CA ARG A 176 7.33 15.45 -7.73
C ARG A 176 6.14 15.57 -6.78
N TYR A 177 5.84 14.51 -6.02
CA TYR A 177 4.59 14.39 -5.27
C TYR A 177 4.73 14.46 -3.75
N VAL A 178 5.94 14.34 -3.18
CA VAL A 178 6.14 14.46 -1.74
C VAL A 178 6.63 15.86 -1.42
N ASP A 179 5.79 16.62 -0.75
CA ASP A 179 6.12 17.99 -0.35
C ASP A 179 7.14 18.05 0.80
N ARG A 180 7.55 19.28 1.15
CA ARG A 180 8.58 19.53 2.17
C ARG A 180 8.11 19.16 3.58
N GLU A 181 6.82 19.18 3.85
CA GLU A 181 6.25 18.88 5.17
C GLU A 181 6.21 17.37 5.42
N ILE A 182 5.97 16.57 4.39
CA ILE A 182 5.89 15.11 4.47
C ILE A 182 7.28 14.45 4.48
N ARG A 183 8.26 15.01 3.74
CA ARG A 183 9.60 14.41 3.62
C ARG A 183 10.26 14.04 4.95
N PRO A 184 10.24 14.88 6.00
CA PRO A 184 10.87 14.55 7.28
C PRO A 184 10.23 13.36 7.99
N LEU A 185 8.99 12.99 7.62
CA LEU A 185 8.26 11.85 8.19
C LEU A 185 8.68 10.52 7.57
N LEU A 186 9.26 10.53 6.36
CA LEU A 186 9.61 9.32 5.61
C LEU A 186 10.92 8.70 6.14
N LYS A 187 10.81 7.97 7.26
CA LYS A 187 11.91 7.33 7.98
C LYS A 187 11.91 5.81 7.83
N PRO A 188 13.07 5.14 7.92
CA PRO A 188 13.21 3.72 7.63
C PRO A 188 12.47 2.82 8.64
N ASP A 189 12.30 3.25 9.88
CA ASP A 189 11.56 2.55 10.93
C ASP A 189 10.04 2.56 10.72
N LEU A 190 9.52 3.45 9.87
CA LEU A 190 8.13 3.53 9.44
C LEU A 190 7.90 2.91 8.05
N SER A 191 8.98 2.44 7.38
CA SER A 191 8.94 1.91 6.02
C SER A 191 8.90 0.38 5.99
N TYR A 192 7.74 -0.16 5.61
CA TYR A 192 7.48 -1.60 5.48
C TYR A 192 6.15 -1.85 4.77
N GLY A 193 5.93 -3.09 4.32
CA GLY A 193 4.64 -3.50 3.74
C GLY A 193 3.57 -3.83 4.78
N TYR A 194 2.35 -4.05 4.30
CA TYR A 194 1.18 -4.36 5.13
C TYR A 194 1.39 -5.52 6.12
N PRO A 195 2.02 -6.66 5.76
CA PRO A 195 2.20 -7.75 6.70
C PRO A 195 2.98 -7.33 7.95
N LYS A 196 4.07 -6.58 7.76
CA LYS A 196 4.89 -6.08 8.88
C LYS A 196 4.16 -5.01 9.70
N TRP A 197 3.40 -4.13 9.04
CA TRP A 197 2.56 -3.15 9.73
C TRP A 197 1.54 -3.83 10.64
N ILE A 198 0.81 -4.82 10.13
CA ILE A 198 -0.20 -5.56 10.90
C ILE A 198 0.43 -6.28 12.10
N SER A 199 1.60 -6.89 11.92
CA SER A 199 2.31 -7.56 13.02
C SER A 199 2.71 -6.59 14.15
N LYS A 200 3.07 -5.34 13.81
CA LYS A 200 3.44 -4.31 14.81
C LYS A 200 2.24 -3.79 15.61
N ILE A 201 1.08 -3.62 14.98
CA ILE A 201 -0.12 -3.07 15.66
C ILE A 201 -0.63 -4.01 16.75
N ARG A 202 -0.48 -5.32 16.59
CA ARG A 202 -0.94 -6.31 17.56
C ARG A 202 -0.14 -6.26 18.88
N HIS A 203 1.11 -5.81 18.83
CA HIS A 203 2.01 -5.77 20.00
C HIS A 203 1.96 -4.44 20.76
N ASN A 204 1.14 -3.48 20.30
CA ASN A 204 0.86 -2.22 20.98
C ASN A 204 -0.59 -2.18 21.46
#